data_4db68b399a6954079847151a2433a816
#
_entry.id   4db68b399a6954079847151a2433a816
#
_cell.length_a   1.000
_cell.length_b   1.000
_cell.length_c   1.000
_cell.angle_alpha   90.00
_cell.angle_beta   90.00
_cell.angle_gamma   90.00
#
_symmetry.space_group_name_H-M   'P 1'
#
loop_
_entity.id
_entity.type
_entity.pdbx_description
1 polymer ?
#
loop_
_entity_poly.entity_id
_entity_poly.type
_entity_poly.pdbx_seq_one_letter_code
_entity_poly.pdbx_strand_id
1 'polypeptide(L)'
;MDWDSIISLIFAILVVIAFLLAFRRRKKAGHQKREELCQHLEEIGVRVSLIEKGSEKEKIGLRRAWGQRSEGIIALEDRNIDSINVISVASQYGTNYFLDYLVKSPNITTNRTLKKTRLTVKKSLFLWGKAVAMEWKGDKSLAHSLNFDYILKDKLLQSNLNTLRSVWLFPEPKQGYTRIRTAYSLPSPEIFGAMDIIARHIKSW
;
A
#
# COMPACT_ATOMS: atom_id res chain seq x y z
N MET A 1 -22.34 49.28 0.17
CA MET A 1 -21.50 48.09 0.21
C MET A 1 -20.08 48.58 0.31
N ASP A 2 -19.45 48.36 1.49
CA ASP A 2 -18.15 48.98 1.78
C ASP A 2 -17.02 48.25 1.01
N TRP A 3 -16.03 48.99 0.58
CA TRP A 3 -14.89 48.47 -0.17
C TRP A 3 -14.24 47.26 0.53
N ASP A 4 -14.16 47.25 1.85
CA ASP A 4 -13.62 46.16 2.66
C ASP A 4 -14.44 44.86 2.53
N SER A 5 -15.75 44.98 2.42
CA SER A 5 -16.64 43.82 2.18
C SER A 5 -16.45 43.24 0.79
N ILE A 6 -16.20 44.05 -0.24
CA ILE A 6 -15.90 43.57 -1.59
C ILE A 6 -14.56 42.83 -1.63
N ILE A 7 -13.53 43.42 -1.03
CA ILE A 7 -12.18 42.81 -0.96
C ILE A 7 -12.24 41.47 -0.23
N SER A 8 -12.92 41.39 0.91
CA SER A 8 -13.11 40.15 1.67
C SER A 8 -13.83 39.09 0.86
N LEU A 9 -14.85 39.43 0.10
CA LEU A 9 -15.59 38.51 -0.77
C LEU A 9 -14.68 37.95 -1.89
N ILE A 10 -13.93 38.83 -2.54
CA ILE A 10 -13.00 38.44 -3.62
C ILE A 10 -11.94 37.47 -3.04
N PHE A 11 -11.36 37.78 -1.87
CA PHE A 11 -10.38 36.91 -1.22
C PHE A 11 -10.97 35.54 -0.88
N ALA A 12 -12.20 35.49 -0.32
CA ALA A 12 -12.87 34.23 -0.02
C ALA A 12 -13.09 33.38 -1.30
N ILE A 13 -13.51 34.00 -2.40
CA ILE A 13 -13.69 33.32 -3.70
C ILE A 13 -12.36 32.76 -4.21
N LEU A 14 -11.27 33.53 -4.14
CA LEU A 14 -9.94 33.09 -4.57
C LEU A 14 -9.45 31.89 -3.74
N VAL A 15 -9.67 31.89 -2.42
CA VAL A 15 -9.33 30.77 -1.53
C VAL A 15 -10.13 29.50 -1.91
N VAL A 16 -11.42 29.64 -2.18
CA VAL A 16 -12.27 28.51 -2.62
C VAL A 16 -11.77 27.95 -3.97
N ILE A 17 -11.49 28.83 -4.94
CA ILE A 17 -10.96 28.40 -6.25
C ILE A 17 -9.61 27.67 -6.08
N ALA A 18 -8.69 28.23 -5.30
CA ALA A 18 -7.39 27.60 -5.03
C ALA A 18 -7.56 26.22 -4.40
N PHE A 19 -8.49 26.08 -3.43
CA PHE A 19 -8.80 24.81 -2.80
C PHE A 19 -9.35 23.79 -3.79
N LEU A 20 -10.30 24.18 -4.66
CA LEU A 20 -10.89 23.32 -5.69
C LEU A 20 -9.83 22.85 -6.71
N LEU A 21 -8.95 23.77 -7.13
CA LEU A 21 -7.86 23.42 -8.06
C LEU A 21 -6.85 22.44 -7.40
N ALA A 22 -6.47 22.66 -6.15
CA ALA A 22 -5.61 21.76 -5.40
C ALA A 22 -6.24 20.37 -5.25
N PHE A 23 -7.54 20.30 -4.98
CA PHE A 23 -8.28 19.05 -4.87
C PHE A 23 -8.33 18.28 -6.20
N ARG A 24 -8.60 18.98 -7.33
CA ARG A 24 -8.58 18.38 -8.66
C ARG A 24 -7.20 17.83 -9.04
N ARG A 25 -6.12 18.59 -8.75
CA ARG A 25 -4.73 18.14 -9.00
C ARG A 25 -4.40 16.88 -8.22
N ARG A 26 -4.77 16.81 -6.93
CA ARG A 26 -4.56 15.61 -6.09
C ARG A 26 -5.28 14.39 -6.63
N LYS A 27 -6.54 14.56 -7.05
CA LYS A 27 -7.32 13.47 -7.64
C LYS A 27 -6.68 12.94 -8.93
N LYS A 28 -6.22 13.84 -9.82
CA LYS A 28 -5.53 13.48 -11.06
C LYS A 28 -4.23 12.70 -10.78
N ALA A 29 -3.42 13.15 -9.82
CA ALA A 29 -2.18 12.48 -9.45
C ALA A 29 -2.40 11.05 -8.89
N GLY A 30 -3.45 10.83 -8.09
CA GLY A 30 -3.79 9.50 -7.60
C GLY A 30 -4.21 8.53 -8.73
N HIS A 31 -5.06 8.97 -9.65
CA HIS A 31 -5.43 8.18 -10.82
C HIS A 31 -4.23 7.82 -11.68
N GLN A 32 -3.36 8.79 -11.96
CA GLN A 32 -2.14 8.56 -12.75
C GLN A 32 -1.25 7.48 -12.12
N LYS A 33 -1.07 7.51 -10.79
CA LYS A 33 -0.28 6.49 -10.08
C LYS A 33 -0.88 5.08 -10.18
N ARG A 34 -2.19 4.97 -10.16
CA ARG A 34 -2.87 3.69 -10.34
C ARG A 34 -2.68 3.14 -11.76
N GLU A 35 -2.84 3.99 -12.77
CA GLU A 35 -2.67 3.63 -14.18
C GLU A 35 -1.22 3.25 -14.48
N GLU A 36 -0.26 4.03 -13.99
CA GLU A 36 1.17 3.77 -14.07
C GLU A 36 1.53 2.40 -13.44
N LEU A 37 0.97 2.10 -12.26
CA LEU A 37 1.18 0.80 -11.62
C LEU A 37 0.56 -0.34 -12.42
N CYS A 38 -0.66 -0.16 -12.95
CA CYS A 38 -1.33 -1.17 -13.76
C CYS A 38 -0.49 -1.53 -14.99
N GLN A 39 -0.09 -0.52 -15.76
CA GLN A 39 0.77 -0.70 -16.93
C GLN A 39 2.11 -1.38 -16.58
N HIS A 40 2.75 -0.92 -15.50
CA HIS A 40 4.01 -1.51 -15.05
C HIS A 40 3.88 -2.99 -14.66
N LEU A 41 2.78 -3.37 -14.00
CA LEU A 41 2.52 -4.77 -13.66
C LEU A 41 2.32 -5.64 -14.92
N GLU A 42 1.65 -5.12 -15.95
CA GLU A 42 1.54 -5.80 -17.24
C GLU A 42 2.90 -5.97 -17.92
N GLU A 43 3.75 -4.93 -17.91
CA GLU A 43 5.12 -4.96 -18.45
C GLU A 43 6.00 -6.02 -17.80
N ILE A 44 5.82 -6.28 -16.49
CA ILE A 44 6.55 -7.35 -15.78
C ILE A 44 5.84 -8.72 -15.85
N GLY A 45 4.83 -8.87 -16.73
CA GLY A 45 4.16 -10.14 -16.99
C GLY A 45 3.12 -10.55 -15.94
N VAL A 46 2.55 -9.61 -15.20
CA VAL A 46 1.46 -9.86 -14.27
C VAL A 46 0.13 -9.57 -14.95
N ARG A 47 -0.79 -10.55 -14.97
CA ARG A 47 -2.14 -10.33 -15.46
C ARG A 47 -2.93 -9.51 -14.46
N VAL A 48 -3.41 -8.35 -14.88
CA VAL A 48 -4.13 -7.40 -14.04
C VAL A 48 -5.37 -6.88 -14.72
N SER A 49 -6.34 -6.45 -13.91
CA SER A 49 -7.52 -5.72 -14.39
C SER A 49 -7.90 -4.62 -13.42
N LEU A 50 -8.33 -3.47 -13.96
CA LEU A 50 -8.81 -2.37 -13.13
C LEU A 50 -10.21 -2.68 -12.61
N ILE A 51 -10.40 -2.55 -11.30
CA ILE A 51 -11.72 -2.69 -10.67
C ILE A 51 -12.46 -1.37 -10.82
N GLU A 52 -13.69 -1.44 -11.33
CA GLU A 52 -14.55 -0.27 -11.46
C GLU A 52 -14.87 0.35 -10.10
N LYS A 53 -14.89 1.68 -10.08
CA LYS A 53 -15.18 2.45 -8.89
C LYS A 53 -16.64 2.29 -8.48
N GLY A 54 -16.87 2.04 -7.19
CA GLY A 54 -18.22 1.80 -6.66
C GLY A 54 -18.65 0.33 -6.66
N SER A 55 -17.83 -0.59 -7.20
CA SER A 55 -18.09 -2.02 -7.13
C SER A 55 -18.00 -2.56 -5.69
N GLU A 56 -18.66 -3.70 -5.42
CA GLU A 56 -18.57 -4.39 -4.13
C GLU A 56 -17.12 -4.73 -3.75
N LYS A 57 -16.27 -5.05 -4.74
CA LYS A 57 -14.85 -5.36 -4.53
C LYS A 57 -14.06 -4.14 -4.03
N GLU A 58 -14.45 -2.92 -4.43
CA GLU A 58 -13.82 -1.69 -3.93
C GLU A 58 -14.11 -1.46 -2.44
N LYS A 59 -15.28 -1.88 -1.96
CA LYS A 59 -15.67 -1.70 -0.54
C LYS A 59 -14.83 -2.55 0.40
N ILE A 60 -14.35 -3.71 -0.05
CA ILE A 60 -13.59 -4.67 0.77
C ILE A 60 -12.21 -4.10 1.21
N GLY A 61 -11.56 -3.29 0.36
CA GLY A 61 -10.22 -2.73 0.64
C GLY A 61 -10.20 -1.46 1.49
N LEU A 62 -11.37 -0.91 1.84
CA LEU A 62 -11.48 0.42 2.41
C LEU A 62 -11.71 0.42 3.92
N ARG A 63 -10.69 0.11 4.73
CA ARG A 63 -10.70 0.65 6.09
C ARG A 63 -10.42 2.16 6.01
N ARG A 64 -11.46 2.96 6.10
CA ARG A 64 -11.34 4.43 6.18
C ARG A 64 -10.71 4.82 7.51
N ALA A 65 -9.39 4.80 7.61
CA ALA A 65 -8.73 5.60 8.63
C ALA A 65 -8.81 7.07 8.18
N TRP A 66 -8.99 7.96 9.14
CA TRP A 66 -9.08 9.40 8.87
C TRP A 66 -7.90 9.86 8.00
N GLY A 67 -8.16 10.64 6.96
CA GLY A 67 -7.12 11.12 6.03
C GLY A 67 -6.64 10.12 4.97
N GLN A 68 -7.13 8.87 4.96
CA GLN A 68 -6.80 7.90 3.91
C GLN A 68 -7.87 7.85 2.82
N ARG A 69 -7.42 7.74 1.57
CA ARG A 69 -8.28 7.62 0.41
C ARG A 69 -7.75 6.52 -0.52
N SER A 70 -8.65 5.68 -1.03
CA SER A 70 -8.34 4.81 -2.15
C SER A 70 -8.35 5.60 -3.46
N GLU A 71 -7.31 5.44 -4.24
CA GLU A 71 -7.21 5.96 -5.60
C GLU A 71 -7.69 4.94 -6.63
N GLY A 72 -7.89 3.70 -6.20
CA GLY A 72 -8.47 2.60 -6.96
C GLY A 72 -7.76 1.28 -6.72
N ILE A 73 -8.42 0.20 -7.14
CA ILE A 73 -7.98 -1.18 -6.93
C ILE A 73 -7.64 -1.82 -8.28
N ILE A 74 -6.57 -2.59 -8.29
CA ILE A 74 -6.12 -3.43 -9.40
C ILE A 74 -6.30 -4.87 -8.95
N ALA A 75 -7.12 -5.66 -9.65
CA ALA A 75 -7.24 -7.09 -9.42
C ALA A 75 -6.09 -7.83 -10.08
N LEU A 76 -5.62 -8.91 -9.46
CA LEU A 76 -4.59 -9.77 -10.01
C LEU A 76 -5.17 -11.15 -10.29
N GLU A 77 -4.68 -11.79 -11.36
CA GLU A 77 -5.04 -13.15 -11.74
C GLU A 77 -3.85 -14.09 -11.52
N ASP A 78 -4.14 -15.32 -11.13
CA ASP A 78 -3.16 -16.41 -10.95
C ASP A 78 -1.99 -16.06 -10.00
N ARG A 79 -2.29 -15.30 -8.94
CA ARG A 79 -1.34 -14.91 -7.91
C ARG A 79 -1.87 -15.19 -6.50
N ASN A 80 -0.96 -15.20 -5.52
CA ASN A 80 -1.36 -15.29 -4.13
C ASN A 80 -1.95 -13.95 -3.63
N ILE A 81 -1.56 -12.84 -4.23
CA ILE A 81 -2.15 -11.53 -4.00
C ILE A 81 -3.46 -11.44 -4.80
N ASP A 82 -4.56 -11.13 -4.15
CA ASP A 82 -5.87 -11.03 -4.81
C ASP A 82 -6.08 -9.67 -5.50
N SER A 83 -5.57 -8.58 -4.90
CA SER A 83 -5.63 -7.25 -5.50
C SER A 83 -4.64 -6.28 -4.85
N ILE A 84 -4.38 -5.16 -5.52
CA ILE A 84 -3.57 -4.05 -5.01
C ILE A 84 -4.43 -2.80 -4.96
N ASN A 85 -4.47 -2.14 -3.79
CA ASN A 85 -5.14 -0.85 -3.62
C ASN A 85 -4.09 0.26 -3.49
N VAL A 86 -4.19 1.28 -4.33
CA VAL A 86 -3.36 2.49 -4.22
C VAL A 86 -4.01 3.43 -3.22
N ILE A 87 -3.33 3.70 -2.13
CA ILE A 87 -3.82 4.53 -1.02
C ILE A 87 -3.07 5.86 -0.99
N SER A 88 -3.80 6.96 -0.92
CA SER A 88 -3.25 8.27 -0.59
C SER A 88 -3.55 8.64 0.86
N VAL A 89 -2.58 9.27 1.51
CA VAL A 89 -2.68 9.77 2.89
C VAL A 89 -2.29 11.24 2.89
N ALA A 90 -3.25 12.10 3.17
CA ALA A 90 -3.01 13.53 3.29
C ALA A 90 -2.32 13.84 4.62
N SER A 91 -1.30 14.71 4.59
CA SER A 91 -0.62 15.27 5.74
C SER A 91 -0.41 16.77 5.53
N GLN A 92 0.01 17.47 6.58
CA GLN A 92 0.38 18.90 6.49
C GLN A 92 1.57 19.16 5.53
N TYR A 93 2.41 18.15 5.28
CA TYR A 93 3.57 18.26 4.39
C TYR A 93 3.29 17.75 2.96
N GLY A 94 2.03 17.36 2.63
CA GLY A 94 1.65 16.86 1.31
C GLY A 94 0.88 15.55 1.35
N THR A 95 0.91 14.84 0.23
CA THR A 95 0.22 13.54 0.09
C THR A 95 1.25 12.44 -0.05
N ASN A 96 1.21 11.46 0.85
CA ASN A 96 1.98 10.23 0.76
C ASN A 96 1.12 9.15 0.09
N TYR A 97 1.76 8.32 -0.74
CA TYR A 97 1.10 7.20 -1.39
C TYR A 97 1.65 5.88 -0.88
N PHE A 98 0.79 4.88 -0.78
CA PHE A 98 1.10 3.52 -0.34
C PHE A 98 0.46 2.50 -1.29
N LEU A 99 1.05 1.32 -1.35
CA LEU A 99 0.46 0.13 -1.96
C LEU A 99 -0.01 -0.80 -0.84
N ASP A 100 -1.28 -1.15 -0.87
CA ASP A 100 -1.88 -2.18 -0.04
C ASP A 100 -2.15 -3.40 -0.91
N TYR A 101 -1.30 -4.43 -0.81
CA TYR A 101 -1.55 -5.72 -1.42
C TYR A 101 -2.54 -6.48 -0.52
N LEU A 102 -3.70 -6.80 -1.06
CA LEU A 102 -4.79 -7.46 -0.33
C LEU A 102 -4.72 -8.97 -0.57
N VAL A 103 -4.72 -9.73 0.51
CA VAL A 103 -4.64 -11.18 0.48
C VAL A 103 -5.82 -11.74 1.26
N LYS A 104 -6.71 -12.47 0.61
CA LYS A 104 -7.79 -13.18 1.27
C LYS A 104 -7.21 -14.22 2.22
N SER A 105 -7.67 -14.22 3.44
CA SER A 105 -7.18 -15.09 4.51
C SER A 105 -8.36 -15.80 5.16
N PRO A 106 -8.89 -16.87 4.54
CA PRO A 106 -10.10 -17.55 4.98
C PRO A 106 -9.98 -18.12 6.40
N ASN A 107 -8.76 -18.42 6.84
CA ASN A 107 -8.47 -18.98 8.17
C ASN A 107 -8.35 -17.90 9.27
N ILE A 108 -8.43 -16.63 8.92
CA ILE A 108 -8.44 -15.56 9.92
C ILE A 108 -9.81 -15.52 10.57
N THR A 109 -9.93 -16.18 11.73
CA THR A 109 -11.13 -16.12 12.55
C THR A 109 -11.09 -14.90 13.47
N THR A 110 -12.26 -14.33 13.76
CA THR A 110 -12.42 -13.17 14.64
C THR A 110 -11.95 -13.42 16.09
N ASN A 111 -11.79 -14.68 16.48
CA ASN A 111 -11.45 -15.08 17.85
C ASN A 111 -9.95 -15.07 18.13
N ARG A 112 -9.08 -14.93 17.14
CA ARG A 112 -7.63 -14.88 17.31
C ARG A 112 -7.13 -13.45 17.34
N THR A 113 -6.44 -13.07 18.39
CA THR A 113 -5.76 -11.77 18.50
C THR A 113 -4.53 -11.76 17.61
N LEU A 114 -4.72 -11.41 16.35
CA LEU A 114 -3.64 -11.33 15.37
C LEU A 114 -2.87 -10.03 15.53
N LYS A 115 -1.54 -10.12 15.64
CA LYS A 115 -0.66 -8.97 15.78
C LYS A 115 -0.16 -8.49 14.42
N LYS A 116 -0.03 -7.18 14.28
CA LYS A 116 0.68 -6.58 13.14
C LYS A 116 2.09 -7.15 13.07
N THR A 117 2.51 -7.50 11.84
CA THR A 117 3.86 -7.99 11.59
C THR A 117 4.59 -7.00 10.69
N ARG A 118 5.88 -6.78 10.93
CA ARG A 118 6.68 -5.84 10.15
C ARG A 118 8.05 -6.40 9.83
N LEU A 119 8.57 -6.03 8.66
CA LEU A 119 9.95 -6.24 8.30
C LEU A 119 10.84 -5.17 8.96
N THR A 120 11.88 -5.61 9.65
CA THR A 120 12.93 -4.74 10.20
C THR A 120 14.22 -5.04 9.45
N VAL A 121 14.83 -4.01 8.86
CA VAL A 121 16.08 -4.13 8.10
C VAL A 121 17.20 -3.48 8.91
N LYS A 122 18.27 -4.23 9.17
CA LYS A 122 19.50 -3.69 9.75
C LYS A 122 20.46 -3.34 8.62
N LYS A 123 21.03 -2.13 8.67
CA LYS A 123 22.02 -1.64 7.70
C LYS A 123 23.43 -1.70 8.30
N SER A 124 24.45 -1.85 7.46
CA SER A 124 25.84 -1.91 7.88
C SER A 124 26.35 -0.59 8.51
N LEU A 125 25.85 0.54 8.01
CA LEU A 125 26.04 1.86 8.58
C LEU A 125 24.67 2.45 8.92
N PHE A 126 24.56 3.16 10.04
CA PHE A 126 23.30 3.57 10.68
C PHE A 126 22.25 4.21 9.75
N LEU A 127 22.65 4.88 8.66
CA LEU A 127 21.73 5.52 7.71
C LEU A 127 22.00 5.19 6.22
N TRP A 128 23.20 4.75 5.83
CA TRP A 128 23.64 4.75 4.42
C TRP A 128 24.20 3.41 3.91
N GLY A 129 24.22 2.37 4.76
CA GLY A 129 24.83 1.08 4.43
C GLY A 129 23.89 0.12 3.66
N LYS A 130 24.48 -0.94 3.09
CA LYS A 130 23.73 -2.07 2.53
C LYS A 130 22.98 -2.81 3.65
N ALA A 131 21.83 -3.40 3.31
CA ALA A 131 21.10 -4.27 4.22
C ALA A 131 21.96 -5.49 4.58
N VAL A 132 22.26 -5.67 5.88
CA VAL A 132 23.10 -6.80 6.36
C VAL A 132 22.27 -7.87 7.06
N ALA A 133 21.10 -7.52 7.58
CA ALA A 133 20.18 -8.47 8.17
C ALA A 133 18.73 -7.98 8.04
N MET A 134 17.83 -8.93 7.95
CA MET A 134 16.38 -8.70 7.92
C MET A 134 15.72 -9.60 8.94
N GLU A 135 14.71 -9.09 9.63
CA GLU A 135 13.96 -9.82 10.63
C GLU A 135 12.51 -9.39 10.61
N TRP A 136 11.59 -10.36 10.54
CA TRP A 136 10.17 -10.14 10.72
C TRP A 136 9.82 -10.16 12.19
N LYS A 137 9.06 -9.14 12.65
CA LYS A 137 8.62 -9.01 14.05
C LYS A 137 7.12 -8.75 14.11
N GLY A 138 6.44 -9.41 15.06
CA GLY A 138 5.01 -9.21 15.28
C GLY A 138 4.29 -10.48 15.71
N ASP A 139 3.37 -10.99 14.90
CA ASP A 139 2.74 -12.28 15.18
C ASP A 139 3.78 -13.39 15.13
N LYS A 140 3.82 -14.19 16.20
CA LYS A 140 4.90 -15.18 16.38
C LYS A 140 4.93 -16.23 15.27
N SER A 141 3.76 -16.75 14.90
CA SER A 141 3.65 -17.81 13.90
C SER A 141 4.02 -17.30 12.51
N LEU A 142 3.42 -16.19 12.08
CA LEU A 142 3.69 -15.59 10.77
C LEU A 142 5.13 -15.07 10.67
N ALA A 143 5.63 -14.38 11.70
CA ALA A 143 7.00 -13.88 11.71
C ALA A 143 8.02 -15.03 11.65
N HIS A 144 7.79 -16.15 12.37
CA HIS A 144 8.62 -17.33 12.31
C HIS A 144 8.66 -17.90 10.90
N SER A 145 7.50 -18.16 10.28
CA SER A 145 7.39 -18.67 8.91
C SER A 145 8.14 -17.81 7.90
N LEU A 146 7.97 -16.47 7.96
CA LEU A 146 8.65 -15.53 7.06
C LEU A 146 10.16 -15.44 7.30
N ASN A 147 10.63 -15.58 8.55
CA ASN A 147 12.07 -15.53 8.87
C ASN A 147 12.83 -16.76 8.37
N PHE A 148 12.17 -17.90 8.24
CA PHE A 148 12.77 -19.16 7.78
C PHE A 148 12.62 -19.38 6.26
N ASP A 149 11.92 -18.50 5.53
CA ASP A 149 11.85 -18.60 4.07
C ASP A 149 13.08 -17.95 3.42
N TYR A 150 14.04 -18.80 3.02
CA TYR A 150 15.29 -18.37 2.38
C TYR A 150 15.05 -17.72 1.00
N ILE A 151 14.06 -18.19 0.25
CA ILE A 151 13.72 -17.64 -1.07
C ILE A 151 13.21 -16.22 -0.93
N LEU A 152 12.34 -16.00 0.05
CA LEU A 152 11.84 -14.66 0.39
C LEU A 152 12.99 -13.73 0.77
N LYS A 153 13.89 -14.21 1.64
CA LYS A 153 15.04 -13.44 2.11
C LYS A 153 15.96 -13.06 0.95
N ASP A 154 16.27 -13.99 0.07
CA ASP A 154 17.13 -13.77 -1.09
C ASP A 154 16.52 -12.73 -2.03
N LYS A 155 15.25 -12.89 -2.44
CA LYS A 155 14.54 -11.91 -3.26
C LYS A 155 14.53 -10.50 -2.65
N LEU A 156 14.30 -10.39 -1.36
CA LEU A 156 14.32 -9.11 -0.67
C LEU A 156 15.73 -8.51 -0.61
N LEU A 157 16.79 -9.31 -0.46
CA LEU A 157 18.18 -8.82 -0.46
C LEU A 157 18.64 -8.39 -1.86
N GLN A 158 18.25 -9.11 -2.91
CA GLN A 158 18.55 -8.76 -4.30
C GLN A 158 17.81 -7.51 -4.76
N SER A 159 16.61 -7.27 -4.19
CA SER A 159 15.86 -6.06 -4.47
C SER A 159 16.53 -4.85 -3.82
N ASN A 160 16.37 -3.67 -4.44
CA ASN A 160 16.83 -2.42 -3.83
C ASN A 160 15.95 -2.08 -2.61
N LEU A 161 16.25 -2.68 -1.44
CA LEU A 161 15.50 -2.47 -0.19
C LEU A 161 15.42 -1.01 0.26
N ASN A 162 16.23 -0.11 -0.33
CA ASN A 162 16.13 1.32 -0.05
C ASN A 162 14.80 1.90 -0.58
N THR A 163 14.19 1.29 -1.58
CA THR A 163 12.86 1.65 -2.09
C THR A 163 11.74 1.11 -1.19
N LEU A 164 11.97 -0.03 -0.52
CA LEU A 164 11.06 -0.62 0.46
C LEU A 164 11.37 -0.07 1.87
N ARG A 165 11.01 1.19 2.15
CA ARG A 165 11.25 1.82 3.46
C ARG A 165 10.68 1.02 4.63
N SER A 166 9.60 0.29 4.43
CA SER A 166 8.99 -0.61 5.40
C SER A 166 7.96 -1.53 4.74
N VAL A 167 7.89 -2.77 5.17
CA VAL A 167 6.81 -3.70 4.82
C VAL A 167 6.04 -4.00 6.09
N TRP A 168 4.73 -3.77 6.05
CA TRP A 168 3.82 -3.98 7.17
C TRP A 168 2.71 -4.94 6.78
N LEU A 169 2.42 -5.90 7.63
CA LEU A 169 1.31 -6.83 7.51
C LEU A 169 0.24 -6.45 8.53
N PHE A 170 -0.96 -6.17 8.06
CA PHE A 170 -2.10 -5.77 8.87
C PHE A 170 -3.21 -6.81 8.70
N PRO A 171 -3.38 -7.75 9.64
CA PRO A 171 -4.53 -8.64 9.64
C PRO A 171 -5.82 -7.84 9.86
N GLU A 172 -6.84 -8.10 9.04
CA GLU A 172 -8.17 -7.48 9.11
C GLU A 172 -9.25 -8.57 9.24
N PRO A 173 -9.35 -9.24 10.42
CA PRO A 173 -10.18 -10.44 10.58
C PRO A 173 -11.66 -10.19 10.29
N LYS A 174 -12.16 -8.99 10.60
CA LYS A 174 -13.56 -8.60 10.31
C LYS A 174 -13.87 -8.54 8.83
N GLN A 175 -12.86 -8.44 7.98
CA GLN A 175 -13.00 -8.28 6.53
C GLN A 175 -12.49 -9.49 5.76
N GLY A 176 -11.94 -10.50 6.48
CA GLY A 176 -11.48 -11.75 5.90
C GLY A 176 -10.22 -11.64 5.04
N TYR A 177 -9.39 -10.61 5.24
CA TYR A 177 -8.13 -10.46 4.52
C TYR A 177 -7.01 -9.91 5.38
N THR A 178 -5.78 -10.06 4.89
CA THR A 178 -4.58 -9.39 5.41
C THR A 178 -4.06 -8.42 4.36
N ARG A 179 -3.62 -7.27 4.82
CA ARG A 179 -3.03 -6.20 4.02
C ARG A 179 -1.52 -6.20 4.16
N ILE A 180 -0.78 -6.29 3.03
CA ILE A 180 0.66 -6.04 2.98
C ILE A 180 0.83 -4.60 2.52
N ARG A 181 1.33 -3.71 3.37
CA ARG A 181 1.52 -2.29 3.04
C ARG A 181 2.99 -1.96 2.80
N THR A 182 3.24 -1.29 1.68
CA THR A 182 4.54 -0.68 1.34
C THR A 182 4.34 0.80 1.00
N ALA A 183 5.43 1.58 1.04
CA ALA A 183 5.43 2.90 0.38
C ALA A 183 5.19 2.69 -1.13
N TYR A 184 4.53 3.66 -1.78
CA TYR A 184 4.32 3.60 -3.22
C TYR A 184 5.66 3.64 -3.96
N SER A 185 5.89 2.62 -4.75
CA SER A 185 6.94 2.52 -5.76
C SER A 185 6.50 1.51 -6.80
N LEU A 186 6.95 1.62 -8.04
CA LEU A 186 6.77 0.58 -9.03
C LEU A 186 7.64 -0.63 -8.62
N PRO A 187 7.04 -1.80 -8.32
CA PRO A 187 7.80 -2.93 -7.80
C PRO A 187 8.62 -3.60 -8.90
N SER A 188 9.92 -3.86 -8.66
CA SER A 188 10.65 -4.75 -9.54
C SER A 188 10.06 -6.17 -9.51
N PRO A 189 10.36 -7.03 -10.51
CA PRO A 189 9.92 -8.44 -10.50
C PRO A 189 10.27 -9.18 -9.21
N GLU A 190 11.46 -8.89 -8.62
CA GLU A 190 11.93 -9.49 -7.37
C GLU A 190 11.07 -9.02 -6.18
N ILE A 191 10.80 -7.71 -6.10
CA ILE A 191 9.93 -7.13 -5.05
C ILE A 191 8.52 -7.70 -5.17
N PHE A 192 7.96 -7.71 -6.39
CA PHE A 192 6.63 -8.25 -6.60
C PHE A 192 6.58 -9.75 -6.25
N GLY A 193 7.57 -10.53 -6.68
CA GLY A 193 7.71 -11.93 -6.31
C GLY A 193 7.85 -12.15 -4.80
N ALA A 194 8.57 -11.27 -4.09
CA ALA A 194 8.66 -11.32 -2.63
C ALA A 194 7.29 -11.04 -1.97
N MET A 195 6.52 -10.08 -2.48
CA MET A 195 5.16 -9.81 -1.97
C MET A 195 4.23 -11.00 -2.20
N ASP A 196 4.35 -11.69 -3.35
CA ASP A 196 3.56 -12.88 -3.63
C ASP A 196 3.91 -14.07 -2.74
N ILE A 197 5.21 -14.24 -2.38
CA ILE A 197 5.63 -15.24 -1.38
C ILE A 197 5.05 -14.90 0.00
N ILE A 198 5.09 -13.65 0.43
CA ILE A 198 4.48 -13.22 1.70
C ILE A 198 2.98 -13.53 1.68
N ALA A 199 2.31 -13.28 0.55
CA ALA A 199 0.89 -13.58 0.39
C ALA A 199 0.60 -15.10 0.51
N ARG A 200 1.46 -15.96 -0.03
CA ARG A 200 1.38 -17.41 0.15
C ARG A 200 1.45 -17.82 1.62
N HIS A 201 2.39 -17.25 2.39
CA HIS A 201 2.47 -17.49 3.83
C HIS A 201 1.21 -17.02 4.58
N ILE A 202 0.62 -15.90 4.17
CA ILE A 202 -0.63 -15.39 4.74
C ILE A 202 -1.80 -16.35 4.45
N LYS A 203 -1.89 -16.92 3.24
CA LYS A 203 -2.95 -17.87 2.88
C LYS A 203 -2.84 -19.20 3.63
N SER A 204 -1.63 -19.62 3.97
CA SER A 204 -1.38 -20.86 4.72
C SER A 204 -1.40 -20.67 6.25
N TRP A 205 -1.53 -19.44 6.72
CA TRP A 205 -1.50 -19.05 8.15
C TRP A 205 -2.92 -19.11 8.80
#